data_da4959091961f5578433a6d71f5abd3d
#
_entry.id   da4959091961f5578433a6d71f5abd3d
#
_cell.length_a   1.000
_cell.length_b   1.000
_cell.length_c   1.000
_cell.angle_alpha   90.00
_cell.angle_beta   90.00
_cell.angle_gamma   90.00
#
_symmetry.space_group_name_H-M   'P 1'
#
loop_
_entity.id
_entity.type
_entity.pdbx_description
1 polymer ?
#
loop_
_entity_poly.entity_id
_entity_poly.type
_entity_poly.pdbx_seq_one_letter_code
_entity_poly.pdbx_strand_id
1 'polypeptide(L)'
;MCIRDRPSTDQQLDMLNLLKEELLALGVEDVKLTDYGVVLATVPGNISAPAVGFLAHVDTAPQFNASGVKPRLIKGYNGGDITFPDDPELTLSPNEFEYLKEKKGDDIITASGTTLLGADDKAGVSIIMTAINHLLQSSELNHGPIRVAFTPDEEIGRGVKKQLATDLGVDTAYTFDGGKIGDLEYETFSADKAEVKIKGVSIHPGLAKDKLVNAIHIAAKLISTLPQTTLTPETTEDNEGFIHATDMVGGSSEMTLRFILRDFELAGLKEKGDLLKQVCEVINASEPRAEITCEITPQYRNMRYWLEKNMRPVEIAKKAMENLDIVPFSKAIRGGTDGSLLTELGIPTPNLFTGMQNIHGPLEWISAQDMEKATHLCLEIIKEFSKEN
;
A
#
# COMPACT_ATOMS: atom_id res chain seq x y z
N MET A 1 8.09 12.03 17.65
CA MET A 1 7.11 12.50 16.66
C MET A 1 5.73 12.14 17.19
N CYS A 2 4.87 13.12 17.49
CA CYS A 2 3.52 12.85 17.97
C CYS A 2 2.66 12.36 16.80
N ILE A 3 2.42 11.04 16.72
CA ILE A 3 1.59 10.37 15.71
C ILE A 3 0.09 10.67 15.94
N ARG A 4 -0.27 11.89 16.34
CA ARG A 4 -1.68 12.25 16.59
C ARG A 4 -2.32 13.03 15.46
N ASP A 5 -1.52 13.69 14.62
CA ASP A 5 -2.02 14.55 13.56
C ASP A 5 -2.04 13.80 12.23
N ARG A 6 -3.06 14.06 11.45
CA ARG A 6 -3.24 13.51 10.13
C ARG A 6 -3.47 14.66 9.15
N PRO A 7 -2.74 14.65 8.02
CA PRO A 7 -1.72 13.67 7.61
C PRO A 7 -0.47 13.70 8.51
N SER A 8 0.32 12.61 8.44
CA SER A 8 1.52 12.44 9.27
C SER A 8 2.65 13.40 8.95
N THR A 9 2.62 14.04 7.78
CA THR A 9 3.57 15.06 7.32
C THR A 9 2.86 16.23 6.64
N ASP A 10 3.39 17.44 6.79
CA ASP A 10 2.80 18.66 6.22
C ASP A 10 2.87 18.67 4.68
N GLN A 11 3.88 18.04 4.08
CA GLN A 11 4.05 17.94 2.62
C GLN A 11 2.87 17.23 1.94
N GLN A 12 2.22 16.30 2.63
CA GLN A 12 1.01 15.67 2.10
C GLN A 12 -0.14 16.68 1.98
N LEU A 13 -0.26 17.64 2.92
CA LEU A 13 -1.24 18.72 2.80
C LEU A 13 -0.95 19.64 1.62
N ASP A 14 0.32 19.91 1.33
CA ASP A 14 0.71 20.70 0.16
C ASP A 14 0.25 20.02 -1.13
N MET A 15 0.49 18.70 -1.25
CA MET A 15 0.05 17.92 -2.42
C MET A 15 -1.48 17.85 -2.50
N LEU A 16 -2.18 17.61 -1.39
CA LEU A 16 -3.64 17.56 -1.36
C LEU A 16 -4.28 18.91 -1.74
N ASN A 17 -3.70 20.03 -1.28
CA ASN A 17 -4.16 21.35 -1.68
C ASN A 17 -3.91 21.61 -3.19
N LEU A 18 -2.75 21.22 -3.71
CA LEU A 18 -2.46 21.31 -5.15
C LEU A 18 -3.51 20.53 -5.97
N LEU A 19 -3.79 19.29 -5.60
CA LEU A 19 -4.79 18.46 -6.29
C LEU A 19 -6.20 19.04 -6.22
N LYS A 20 -6.57 19.62 -5.07
CA LYS A 20 -7.83 20.35 -4.94
C LYS A 20 -7.89 21.55 -5.90
N GLU A 21 -6.83 22.35 -5.97
CA GLU A 21 -6.75 23.51 -6.87
C GLU A 21 -6.80 23.10 -8.33
N GLU A 22 -6.09 22.05 -8.72
CA GLU A 22 -6.10 21.52 -10.08
C GLU A 22 -7.47 20.98 -10.48
N LEU A 23 -8.17 20.23 -9.61
CA LEU A 23 -9.52 19.75 -9.86
C LEU A 23 -10.51 20.91 -10.08
N LEU A 24 -10.42 21.96 -9.25
CA LEU A 24 -11.22 23.17 -9.45
C LEU A 24 -10.88 23.87 -10.76
N ALA A 25 -9.60 23.94 -11.13
CA ALA A 25 -9.15 24.53 -12.40
C ALA A 25 -9.62 23.74 -13.62
N LEU A 26 -9.77 22.41 -13.51
CA LEU A 26 -10.37 21.56 -14.54
C LEU A 26 -11.89 21.76 -14.68
N GLY A 27 -12.54 22.44 -13.73
CA GLY A 27 -13.97 22.71 -13.74
C GLY A 27 -14.80 21.74 -12.89
N VAL A 28 -14.19 20.94 -12.02
CA VAL A 28 -14.91 20.14 -11.03
C VAL A 28 -15.43 21.07 -9.93
N GLU A 29 -16.73 21.20 -9.75
CA GLU A 29 -17.32 22.17 -8.83
C GLU A 29 -17.38 21.68 -7.39
N ASP A 30 -17.62 20.38 -7.17
CA ASP A 30 -17.73 19.75 -5.82
C ASP A 30 -16.38 19.13 -5.43
N VAL A 31 -15.46 19.98 -4.93
CA VAL A 31 -14.14 19.56 -4.45
C VAL A 31 -13.90 20.05 -3.04
N LYS A 32 -13.58 19.16 -2.13
CA LYS A 32 -13.30 19.50 -0.72
C LYS A 32 -12.07 18.78 -0.19
N LEU A 33 -11.26 19.46 0.61
CA LEU A 33 -10.31 18.84 1.53
C LEU A 33 -11.03 18.65 2.87
N THR A 34 -11.13 17.39 3.31
CA THR A 34 -11.82 17.03 4.55
C THR A 34 -10.99 17.37 5.78
N ASP A 35 -11.62 17.39 6.96
CA ASP A 35 -10.96 17.59 8.27
C ASP A 35 -10.05 16.41 8.65
N TYR A 36 -10.23 15.26 8.01
CA TYR A 36 -9.36 14.08 8.17
C TYR A 36 -8.34 13.92 7.04
N GLY A 37 -8.11 14.96 6.24
CA GLY A 37 -6.98 15.08 5.31
C GLY A 37 -7.17 14.32 3.99
N VAL A 38 -8.38 14.10 3.51
CA VAL A 38 -8.66 13.51 2.19
C VAL A 38 -9.23 14.56 1.25
N VAL A 39 -8.74 14.64 0.03
CA VAL A 39 -9.41 15.39 -1.04
C VAL A 39 -10.50 14.53 -1.62
N LEU A 40 -11.74 15.02 -1.57
CA LEU A 40 -12.90 14.40 -2.21
C LEU A 40 -13.39 15.29 -3.34
N ALA A 41 -13.69 14.67 -4.49
CA ALA A 41 -14.27 15.37 -5.62
C ALA A 41 -15.41 14.56 -6.25
N THR A 42 -16.35 15.27 -6.85
CA THR A 42 -17.50 14.69 -7.58
C THR A 42 -17.55 15.24 -8.99
N VAL A 43 -17.47 14.37 -9.98
CA VAL A 43 -17.87 14.69 -11.36
C VAL A 43 -19.31 14.25 -11.53
N PRO A 44 -20.26 15.17 -11.76
CA PRO A 44 -21.67 14.83 -11.94
C PRO A 44 -21.87 13.92 -13.14
N GLY A 45 -22.72 12.90 -13.02
CA GLY A 45 -23.08 12.08 -14.15
C GLY A 45 -23.92 12.85 -15.19
N ASN A 46 -23.77 12.49 -16.46
CA ASN A 46 -24.59 13.01 -17.55
C ASN A 46 -25.75 12.08 -17.92
N ILE A 47 -25.79 10.88 -17.33
CA ILE A 47 -26.92 9.95 -17.40
C ILE A 47 -27.25 9.41 -15.99
N SER A 48 -28.44 8.78 -15.85
CA SER A 48 -28.79 8.04 -14.66
C SER A 48 -28.11 6.67 -14.69
N ALA A 49 -27.02 6.52 -13.95
CA ALA A 49 -26.27 5.27 -13.77
C ALA A 49 -25.64 5.23 -12.37
N PRO A 50 -25.21 4.07 -11.87
CA PRO A 50 -24.54 3.97 -10.58
C PRO A 50 -23.28 4.84 -10.49
N ALA A 51 -22.99 5.34 -9.30
CA ALA A 51 -21.74 6.04 -9.03
C ALA A 51 -20.58 5.07 -8.85
N VAL A 52 -19.40 5.44 -9.35
CA VAL A 52 -18.16 4.69 -9.17
C VAL A 52 -17.09 5.57 -8.50
N GLY A 53 -16.31 4.97 -7.58
CA GLY A 53 -15.20 5.64 -6.89
C GLY A 53 -13.84 5.29 -7.48
N PHE A 54 -12.92 6.27 -7.47
CA PHE A 54 -11.50 6.07 -7.78
C PHE A 54 -10.63 6.70 -6.71
N LEU A 55 -9.59 5.98 -6.29
CA LEU A 55 -8.69 6.40 -5.23
C LEU A 55 -7.23 6.23 -5.64
N ALA A 56 -6.40 7.13 -5.10
CA ALA A 56 -4.94 7.06 -5.12
C ALA A 56 -4.40 7.77 -3.88
N HIS A 57 -3.21 7.38 -3.39
CA HIS A 57 -2.62 8.03 -2.23
C HIS A 57 -1.54 9.07 -2.61
N VAL A 58 -1.27 9.99 -1.68
CA VAL A 58 -0.33 11.10 -1.94
C VAL A 58 0.98 10.98 -1.18
N ASP A 59 1.04 10.16 -0.15
CA ASP A 59 2.28 9.90 0.59
C ASP A 59 3.24 9.00 -0.19
N THR A 60 4.41 8.81 0.35
CA THR A 60 5.47 7.95 -0.16
C THR A 60 6.02 7.09 0.95
N ALA A 61 6.50 5.92 0.58
CA ALA A 61 7.08 4.96 1.50
C ALA A 61 8.16 5.58 2.41
N PRO A 62 8.09 5.38 3.74
CA PRO A 62 9.06 5.94 4.68
C PRO A 62 10.40 5.20 4.70
N GLN A 63 10.55 4.10 3.96
CA GLN A 63 11.72 3.23 3.96
C GLN A 63 12.91 3.84 3.24
N PHE A 64 12.69 4.76 2.31
CA PHE A 64 13.74 5.41 1.55
C PHE A 64 13.54 6.93 1.47
N ASN A 65 14.60 7.65 1.07
CA ASN A 65 14.55 9.11 0.94
C ASN A 65 13.60 9.52 -0.19
N ALA A 66 12.63 10.35 0.13
CA ALA A 66 11.65 10.93 -0.80
C ALA A 66 11.74 12.47 -0.90
N SER A 67 12.82 13.08 -0.39
CA SER A 67 13.00 14.53 -0.40
C SER A 67 13.86 14.97 -1.55
N GLY A 68 13.42 16.00 -2.30
CA GLY A 68 14.16 16.56 -3.41
C GLY A 68 14.24 15.63 -4.62
N VAL A 69 13.18 14.87 -4.88
CA VAL A 69 13.09 13.97 -6.03
C VAL A 69 13.35 14.72 -7.33
N LYS A 70 14.21 14.17 -8.17
CA LYS A 70 14.54 14.69 -9.50
C LYS A 70 14.09 13.68 -10.57
N PRO A 71 12.85 13.78 -11.06
CA PRO A 71 12.35 12.85 -12.09
C PRO A 71 13.14 13.01 -13.39
N ARG A 72 13.39 11.88 -14.06
CA ARG A 72 14.06 11.81 -15.35
C ARG A 72 13.19 11.09 -16.35
N LEU A 73 13.05 11.66 -17.53
CA LEU A 73 12.37 11.02 -18.66
C LEU A 73 13.41 10.47 -19.65
N ILE A 74 13.41 9.16 -19.83
CA ILE A 74 14.25 8.43 -20.79
C ILE A 74 13.36 8.07 -21.97
N LYS A 75 13.40 8.88 -23.03
CA LYS A 75 12.56 8.71 -24.22
C LYS A 75 13.03 7.52 -25.06
N GLY A 76 12.06 6.74 -25.53
CA GLY A 76 12.29 5.64 -26.47
C GLY A 76 13.32 4.64 -25.95
N TYR A 77 13.12 4.12 -24.75
CA TYR A 77 14.05 3.22 -24.07
C TYR A 77 14.60 2.14 -25.02
N ASN A 78 15.93 2.01 -25.09
CA ASN A 78 16.61 1.15 -26.06
C ASN A 78 16.69 -0.33 -25.66
N GLY A 79 16.33 -0.68 -24.43
CA GLY A 79 16.39 -2.04 -23.90
C GLY A 79 17.69 -2.39 -23.17
N GLY A 80 18.59 -1.41 -22.95
CA GLY A 80 19.84 -1.59 -22.19
C GLY A 80 19.73 -1.16 -20.72
N ASP A 81 20.85 -1.22 -20.02
CA ASP A 81 20.96 -0.77 -18.65
C ASP A 81 20.70 0.75 -18.53
N ILE A 82 19.99 1.14 -17.48
CA ILE A 82 19.75 2.54 -17.11
C ILE A 82 20.64 2.87 -15.92
N THR A 83 21.54 3.84 -16.10
CA THR A 83 22.39 4.39 -15.03
C THR A 83 21.79 5.65 -14.43
N PHE A 84 22.19 5.98 -13.21
CA PHE A 84 21.65 7.12 -12.47
C PHE A 84 22.69 8.23 -12.31
N PRO A 85 22.33 9.51 -12.58
CA PRO A 85 23.32 10.60 -12.60
C PRO A 85 23.86 10.97 -11.22
N ASP A 86 23.05 10.82 -10.16
CA ASP A 86 23.44 11.19 -8.80
C ASP A 86 24.00 9.97 -8.01
N ASP A 87 23.94 8.75 -8.61
CA ASP A 87 24.57 7.53 -8.13
C ASP A 87 25.04 6.64 -9.31
N PRO A 88 26.25 6.86 -9.84
CA PRO A 88 26.75 6.12 -11.00
C PRO A 88 27.00 4.62 -10.77
N GLU A 89 27.06 4.16 -9.52
CA GLU A 89 27.22 2.74 -9.20
C GLU A 89 25.88 2.00 -9.24
N LEU A 90 24.77 2.74 -9.16
CA LEU A 90 23.44 2.19 -9.25
C LEU A 90 23.05 1.94 -10.71
N THR A 91 22.50 0.76 -10.98
CA THR A 91 22.09 0.36 -12.33
C THR A 91 20.73 -0.34 -12.28
N LEU A 92 19.79 0.12 -13.09
CA LEU A 92 18.54 -0.59 -13.35
C LEU A 92 18.73 -1.42 -14.62
N SER A 93 18.91 -2.75 -14.44
CA SER A 93 19.23 -3.66 -15.53
C SER A 93 18.02 -4.51 -15.95
N PRO A 94 17.73 -4.63 -17.26
CA PRO A 94 16.71 -5.54 -17.75
C PRO A 94 17.07 -7.03 -17.50
N ASN A 95 18.30 -7.35 -17.16
CA ASN A 95 18.71 -8.70 -16.80
C ASN A 95 18.27 -9.09 -15.37
N GLU A 96 18.09 -8.11 -14.50
CA GLU A 96 17.59 -8.29 -13.12
C GLU A 96 16.09 -8.05 -13.05
N PHE A 97 15.56 -7.10 -13.83
CA PHE A 97 14.17 -6.68 -13.82
C PHE A 97 13.51 -7.03 -15.16
N GLU A 98 12.90 -8.20 -15.22
CA GLU A 98 12.43 -8.79 -16.47
C GLU A 98 11.36 -7.94 -17.17
N TYR A 99 10.48 -7.27 -16.40
CA TYR A 99 9.45 -6.40 -16.98
C TYR A 99 10.03 -5.22 -17.75
N LEU A 100 11.23 -4.75 -17.38
CA LEU A 100 11.91 -3.68 -18.11
C LEU A 100 12.28 -4.11 -19.55
N LYS A 101 12.51 -5.41 -19.81
CA LYS A 101 12.75 -5.93 -21.18
C LYS A 101 11.57 -5.67 -22.13
N GLU A 102 10.36 -5.74 -21.58
CA GLU A 102 9.12 -5.56 -22.34
C GLU A 102 8.90 -4.08 -22.75
N LYS A 103 9.65 -3.14 -22.14
CA LYS A 103 9.47 -1.69 -22.30
C LYS A 103 10.37 -1.06 -23.36
N LYS A 104 11.03 -1.85 -24.18
CA LYS A 104 11.82 -1.32 -25.29
C LYS A 104 10.95 -0.50 -26.25
N GLY A 105 11.30 0.78 -26.41
CA GLY A 105 10.56 1.76 -27.19
C GLY A 105 9.67 2.68 -26.35
N ASP A 106 9.37 2.32 -25.11
CA ASP A 106 8.60 3.15 -24.18
C ASP A 106 9.43 4.32 -23.64
N ASP A 107 8.76 5.32 -23.14
CA ASP A 107 9.34 6.40 -22.36
C ASP A 107 9.37 6.01 -20.88
N ILE A 108 10.56 5.83 -20.32
CA ILE A 108 10.75 5.40 -18.93
C ILE A 108 11.01 6.60 -18.04
N ILE A 109 10.33 6.65 -16.90
CA ILE A 109 10.53 7.66 -15.86
C ILE A 109 11.23 7.00 -14.67
N THR A 110 12.32 7.62 -14.18
CA THR A 110 13.08 7.24 -12.98
C THR A 110 13.39 8.46 -12.13
N ALA A 111 13.85 8.27 -10.91
CA ALA A 111 14.54 9.31 -10.14
C ALA A 111 16.02 9.40 -10.56
N SER A 112 16.81 10.23 -9.85
CA SER A 112 18.23 10.46 -10.15
C SER A 112 19.19 9.45 -9.48
N GLY A 113 18.69 8.56 -8.61
CA GLY A 113 19.44 7.50 -7.93
C GLY A 113 19.60 7.68 -6.41
N THR A 114 19.33 8.87 -5.86
CA THR A 114 19.47 9.16 -4.42
C THR A 114 18.16 9.27 -3.67
N THR A 115 17.05 9.17 -4.40
CA THR A 115 15.68 9.15 -3.87
C THR A 115 14.88 8.06 -4.54
N LEU A 116 13.77 7.65 -3.93
CA LEU A 116 12.70 6.97 -4.68
C LEU A 116 12.11 7.94 -5.73
N LEU A 117 11.31 7.43 -6.68
CA LEU A 117 10.62 8.27 -7.68
C LEU A 117 9.30 8.83 -7.13
N GLY A 118 8.56 8.02 -6.38
CA GLY A 118 7.20 8.29 -5.92
C GLY A 118 6.14 8.03 -7.01
N ALA A 119 6.42 7.10 -7.93
CA ALA A 119 5.40 6.55 -8.80
C ALA A 119 4.30 5.88 -7.98
N ASP A 120 4.67 5.26 -6.89
CA ASP A 120 3.84 4.84 -5.78
C ASP A 120 3.55 6.06 -4.86
N ASP A 121 2.33 6.71 -4.88
CA ASP A 121 1.25 6.40 -5.85
C ASP A 121 0.85 7.67 -6.67
N LYS A 122 1.82 8.56 -7.00
CA LYS A 122 1.52 9.70 -7.88
C LYS A 122 1.19 9.26 -9.32
N ALA A 123 1.50 7.99 -9.67
CA ALA A 123 1.02 7.42 -10.92
C ALA A 123 -0.51 7.27 -10.89
N GLY A 124 -1.08 6.68 -9.86
CA GLY A 124 -2.53 6.59 -9.68
C GLY A 124 -3.20 7.96 -9.64
N VAL A 125 -2.61 8.91 -8.90
CA VAL A 125 -3.06 10.31 -8.90
C VAL A 125 -3.11 10.87 -10.33
N SER A 126 -2.02 10.71 -11.11
CA SER A 126 -1.93 11.25 -12.47
C SER A 126 -2.91 10.57 -13.43
N ILE A 127 -3.12 9.25 -13.29
CA ILE A 127 -4.08 8.46 -14.07
C ILE A 127 -5.50 8.99 -13.84
N ILE A 128 -5.91 9.14 -12.58
CA ILE A 128 -7.25 9.62 -12.21
C ILE A 128 -7.46 11.06 -12.69
N MET A 129 -6.50 11.96 -12.44
CA MET A 129 -6.58 13.35 -12.87
C MET A 129 -6.68 13.48 -14.40
N THR A 130 -5.91 12.68 -15.14
CA THR A 130 -5.94 12.65 -16.60
C THR A 130 -7.27 12.13 -17.14
N ALA A 131 -7.81 11.07 -16.52
CA ALA A 131 -9.13 10.52 -16.88
C ALA A 131 -10.25 11.55 -16.66
N ILE A 132 -10.24 12.27 -15.54
CA ILE A 132 -11.20 13.33 -15.24
C ILE A 132 -11.10 14.46 -16.28
N ASN A 133 -9.88 14.93 -16.57
CA ASN A 133 -9.67 15.97 -17.57
C ASN A 133 -10.24 15.55 -18.95
N HIS A 134 -10.00 14.30 -19.35
CA HIS A 134 -10.53 13.76 -20.59
C HIS A 134 -12.06 13.72 -20.62
N LEU A 135 -12.68 13.28 -19.53
CA LEU A 135 -14.15 13.24 -19.38
C LEU A 135 -14.79 14.64 -19.48
N LEU A 136 -14.19 15.63 -18.83
CA LEU A 136 -14.72 17.00 -18.84
C LEU A 136 -14.58 17.67 -20.20
N GLN A 137 -13.60 17.25 -21.00
CA GLN A 137 -13.40 17.76 -22.37
C GLN A 137 -14.24 17.02 -23.44
N SER A 138 -14.74 15.81 -23.14
CA SER A 138 -15.48 14.95 -24.06
C SER A 138 -16.95 14.89 -23.67
N SER A 139 -17.84 15.41 -24.50
CA SER A 139 -19.31 15.29 -24.32
C SER A 139 -19.87 13.93 -24.80
N GLU A 140 -19.04 13.05 -25.37
CA GLU A 140 -19.48 11.82 -26.03
C GLU A 140 -19.57 10.63 -25.09
N LEU A 141 -18.86 10.67 -23.95
CA LEU A 141 -18.87 9.56 -22.99
C LEU A 141 -20.05 9.70 -22.02
N ASN A 142 -21.01 8.79 -22.10
CA ASN A 142 -22.06 8.69 -21.10
C ASN A 142 -21.53 8.07 -19.83
N HIS A 143 -21.81 8.70 -18.67
CA HIS A 143 -21.37 8.19 -17.36
C HIS A 143 -22.30 8.60 -16.22
N GLY A 144 -22.37 7.76 -15.19
CA GLY A 144 -22.94 8.10 -13.90
C GLY A 144 -22.03 9.05 -13.11
N PRO A 145 -22.38 9.38 -11.87
CA PRO A 145 -21.52 10.19 -11.00
C PRO A 145 -20.18 9.48 -10.74
N ILE A 146 -19.07 10.24 -10.81
CA ILE A 146 -17.74 9.74 -10.49
C ILE A 146 -17.28 10.40 -9.20
N ARG A 147 -16.84 9.59 -8.27
CA ARG A 147 -16.31 10.03 -6.97
C ARG A 147 -14.81 9.79 -6.93
N VAL A 148 -14.05 10.79 -6.52
CA VAL A 148 -12.58 10.70 -6.42
C VAL A 148 -12.16 10.96 -5.00
N ALA A 149 -11.20 10.18 -4.52
CA ALA A 149 -10.55 10.42 -3.24
C ALA A 149 -9.03 10.34 -3.38
N PHE A 150 -8.33 11.38 -2.93
CA PHE A 150 -6.88 11.34 -2.75
C PHE A 150 -6.58 11.27 -1.26
N THR A 151 -5.90 10.21 -0.84
CA THR A 151 -5.71 9.84 0.56
C THR A 151 -4.28 10.11 1.04
N PRO A 152 -4.08 10.56 2.29
CA PRO A 152 -2.78 10.58 2.93
C PRO A 152 -2.54 9.30 3.72
N ASP A 153 -1.27 9.04 4.11
CA ASP A 153 -0.89 8.04 5.12
C ASP A 153 -1.24 6.57 4.74
N GLU A 154 -1.36 6.24 3.45
CA GLU A 154 -1.58 4.88 2.99
C GLU A 154 -0.41 3.98 3.41
N GLU A 155 0.81 4.41 3.14
CA GLU A 155 2.07 3.70 3.35
C GLU A 155 2.37 3.32 4.82
N ILE A 156 1.62 3.90 5.72
CA ILE A 156 1.66 3.56 7.15
C ILE A 156 0.35 2.90 7.62
N GLY A 157 -0.49 2.43 6.68
CA GLY A 157 -1.76 1.73 6.92
C GLY A 157 -2.82 2.60 7.60
N ARG A 158 -2.86 3.90 7.30
CA ARG A 158 -3.75 4.88 7.91
C ARG A 158 -4.52 5.71 6.87
N GLY A 159 -4.48 5.33 5.60
CA GLY A 159 -5.11 6.01 4.47
C GLY A 159 -6.63 6.14 4.61
N VAL A 160 -7.33 5.10 5.02
CA VAL A 160 -8.78 5.09 5.14
C VAL A 160 -9.26 5.28 6.58
N LYS A 161 -10.20 6.19 6.78
CA LYS A 161 -11.04 6.29 7.99
C LYS A 161 -12.47 5.84 7.68
N LYS A 162 -13.19 5.37 8.70
CA LYS A 162 -14.61 4.95 8.56
C LYS A 162 -15.48 6.03 7.89
N GLN A 163 -15.18 7.31 8.16
CA GLN A 163 -15.91 8.42 7.56
C GLN A 163 -15.74 8.49 6.05
N LEU A 164 -14.58 8.11 5.50
CA LEU A 164 -14.34 8.10 4.06
C LEU A 164 -15.34 7.21 3.31
N ALA A 165 -15.66 6.03 3.85
CA ALA A 165 -16.66 5.14 3.23
C ALA A 165 -18.04 5.81 3.09
N THR A 166 -18.45 6.59 4.10
CA THR A 166 -19.70 7.36 4.04
C THR A 166 -19.60 8.54 3.08
N ASP A 167 -18.51 9.30 3.15
CA ASP A 167 -18.33 10.53 2.38
C ASP A 167 -18.09 10.25 0.89
N LEU A 168 -17.48 9.12 0.55
CA LEU A 168 -17.29 8.67 -0.82
C LEU A 168 -18.64 8.35 -1.48
N GLY A 169 -19.57 7.74 -0.75
CA GLY A 169 -20.98 7.58 -1.15
C GLY A 169 -21.17 6.77 -2.45
N VAL A 170 -20.42 5.68 -2.59
CA VAL A 170 -20.50 4.74 -3.72
C VAL A 170 -20.68 3.31 -3.22
N ASP A 171 -21.21 2.44 -4.07
CA ASP A 171 -21.32 1.00 -3.79
C ASP A 171 -20.06 0.22 -4.21
N THR A 172 -19.20 0.84 -5.02
CA THR A 172 -17.97 0.25 -5.58
C THR A 172 -16.94 1.33 -5.85
N ALA A 173 -15.68 1.01 -5.57
CA ALA A 173 -14.55 1.86 -5.92
C ALA A 173 -13.38 1.03 -6.47
N TYR A 174 -12.34 1.71 -6.94
CA TYR A 174 -11.08 1.14 -7.39
C TYR A 174 -9.92 2.00 -6.87
N THR A 175 -8.84 1.36 -6.43
CA THR A 175 -7.54 2.02 -6.27
C THR A 175 -6.71 1.83 -7.54
N PHE A 176 -5.96 2.86 -7.95
CA PHE A 176 -4.90 2.74 -8.96
C PHE A 176 -3.56 2.77 -8.23
N ASP A 177 -3.12 1.62 -7.75
CA ASP A 177 -1.96 1.47 -6.87
C ASP A 177 -1.26 0.11 -7.10
N GLY A 178 -1.45 -0.46 -8.29
CA GLY A 178 -0.89 -1.74 -8.67
C GLY A 178 0.30 -1.64 -9.63
N GLY A 179 0.97 -2.76 -9.84
CA GLY A 179 2.20 -2.83 -10.60
C GLY A 179 2.01 -2.97 -12.11
N LYS A 180 2.40 -4.13 -12.65
CA LYS A 180 2.47 -4.45 -14.08
C LYS A 180 1.10 -4.36 -14.78
N ILE A 181 1.09 -3.95 -16.06
CA ILE A 181 -0.13 -3.94 -16.90
C ILE A 181 -0.87 -5.29 -16.80
N GLY A 182 -2.18 -5.18 -16.58
CA GLY A 182 -3.08 -6.32 -16.45
C GLY A 182 -3.25 -6.81 -15.02
N ASP A 183 -2.47 -6.27 -14.08
CA ASP A 183 -2.63 -6.60 -12.66
C ASP A 183 -3.96 -6.09 -12.12
N LEU A 184 -4.74 -7.01 -11.56
CA LEU A 184 -6.03 -6.75 -10.94
C LEU A 184 -6.07 -7.50 -9.62
N GLU A 185 -5.83 -6.78 -8.56
CA GLU A 185 -5.62 -7.37 -7.25
C GLU A 185 -6.90 -7.25 -6.42
N TYR A 186 -7.38 -8.37 -5.94
CA TYR A 186 -8.57 -8.48 -5.10
C TYR A 186 -8.37 -9.47 -3.93
N GLU A 187 -7.11 -9.75 -3.62
CA GLU A 187 -6.67 -10.56 -2.49
C GLU A 187 -5.45 -9.92 -1.82
N THR A 188 -5.50 -9.73 -0.50
CA THR A 188 -4.44 -9.13 0.30
C THR A 188 -4.12 -10.00 1.50
N PHE A 189 -3.02 -9.75 2.18
CA PHE A 189 -2.85 -10.31 3.51
C PHE A 189 -3.99 -9.91 4.45
N SER A 190 -4.25 -10.76 5.44
CA SER A 190 -4.79 -10.37 6.73
C SER A 190 -3.62 -10.03 7.65
N ALA A 191 -3.76 -9.01 8.48
CA ALA A 191 -2.69 -8.42 9.24
C ALA A 191 -3.04 -8.22 10.71
N ASP A 192 -2.12 -8.59 11.59
CA ASP A 192 -2.11 -8.22 12.99
C ASP A 192 -0.74 -7.61 13.33
N LYS A 193 -0.71 -6.73 14.33
CA LYS A 193 0.51 -6.30 15.00
C LYS A 193 0.59 -6.97 16.38
N ALA A 194 1.81 -7.23 16.84
CA ALA A 194 2.02 -7.69 18.19
C ALA A 194 3.06 -6.84 18.91
N GLU A 195 2.82 -6.56 20.19
CA GLU A 195 3.78 -5.92 21.08
C GLU A 195 4.09 -6.87 22.23
N VAL A 196 5.37 -7.20 22.38
CA VAL A 196 5.88 -8.02 23.49
C VAL A 196 6.69 -7.12 24.41
N LYS A 197 6.25 -7.00 25.65
CA LYS A 197 6.98 -6.29 26.70
C LYS A 197 7.63 -7.29 27.63
N ILE A 198 8.90 -7.09 27.90
CA ILE A 198 9.74 -7.91 28.77
C ILE A 198 10.27 -7.03 29.88
N LYS A 199 9.92 -7.36 31.11
CA LYS A 199 10.45 -6.68 32.30
C LYS A 199 11.36 -7.66 33.06
N GLY A 200 12.60 -7.27 33.22
CA GLY A 200 13.61 -8.03 33.97
C GLY A 200 13.70 -7.59 35.44
N VAL A 201 14.76 -8.03 36.09
CA VAL A 201 15.10 -7.61 37.45
C VAL A 201 16.43 -6.85 37.43
N SER A 202 16.39 -5.56 37.69
CA SER A 202 17.58 -4.70 37.68
C SER A 202 18.31 -4.72 39.02
N ILE A 203 19.63 -4.86 38.97
CA ILE A 203 20.53 -4.73 40.10
C ILE A 203 21.89 -4.29 39.61
N HIS A 204 22.71 -3.69 40.52
CA HIS A 204 24.10 -3.33 40.18
C HIS A 204 24.89 -4.54 39.65
N PRO A 205 25.55 -4.45 38.50
CA PRO A 205 26.22 -5.60 37.85
C PRO A 205 27.22 -6.34 38.73
N GLY A 206 27.95 -5.62 39.58
CA GLY A 206 28.90 -6.22 40.54
C GLY A 206 28.23 -7.04 41.66
N LEU A 207 26.89 -6.99 41.80
CA LEU A 207 26.10 -7.70 42.81
C LEU A 207 25.07 -8.62 42.18
N ALA A 208 25.17 -8.86 40.88
CA ALA A 208 24.14 -9.42 40.03
C ALA A 208 24.01 -10.94 40.06
N LYS A 209 25.03 -11.64 40.59
CA LYS A 209 25.00 -13.12 40.61
C LYS A 209 23.71 -13.65 41.26
N ASP A 210 22.97 -14.48 40.52
CA ASP A 210 21.70 -15.12 40.88
C ASP A 210 20.54 -14.15 41.21
N LYS A 211 20.70 -12.86 40.86
CA LYS A 211 19.71 -11.78 41.16
C LYS A 211 19.26 -11.02 39.91
N LEU A 212 20.17 -10.67 39.00
CA LEU A 212 19.86 -9.93 37.79
C LEU A 212 19.08 -10.83 36.83
N VAL A 213 18.02 -10.29 36.26
CA VAL A 213 17.35 -10.83 35.07
C VAL A 213 17.44 -9.79 33.96
N ASN A 214 18.23 -10.09 32.94
CA ASN A 214 18.50 -9.15 31.86
C ASN A 214 17.46 -9.28 30.75
N ALA A 215 16.63 -8.25 30.56
CA ALA A 215 15.58 -8.22 29.56
C ALA A 215 16.11 -8.34 28.11
N ILE A 216 17.34 -7.86 27.84
CA ILE A 216 17.99 -8.01 26.53
C ILE A 216 18.24 -9.48 26.22
N HIS A 217 18.76 -10.26 27.19
CA HIS A 217 18.98 -11.70 27.01
C HIS A 217 17.70 -12.46 26.74
N ILE A 218 16.61 -12.08 27.41
CA ILE A 218 15.29 -12.68 27.20
C ILE A 218 14.76 -12.34 25.82
N ALA A 219 14.88 -11.08 25.39
CA ALA A 219 14.47 -10.65 24.05
C ALA A 219 15.22 -11.38 22.94
N ALA A 220 16.55 -11.52 23.08
CA ALA A 220 17.37 -12.28 22.12
C ALA A 220 16.95 -13.75 22.06
N LYS A 221 16.69 -14.38 23.22
CA LYS A 221 16.19 -15.76 23.30
C LYS A 221 14.82 -15.90 22.63
N LEU A 222 13.90 -14.94 22.83
CA LEU A 222 12.59 -14.95 22.20
C LEU A 222 12.70 -14.93 20.69
N ILE A 223 13.45 -13.98 20.12
CA ILE A 223 13.66 -13.88 18.67
C ILE A 223 14.28 -15.16 18.12
N SER A 224 15.34 -15.69 18.80
CA SER A 224 16.03 -16.90 18.34
C SER A 224 15.19 -18.19 18.45
N THR A 225 14.12 -18.18 19.23
CA THR A 225 13.19 -19.31 19.37
C THR A 225 12.14 -19.33 18.27
N LEU A 226 11.84 -18.20 17.65
CA LEU A 226 10.93 -18.12 16.51
C LEU A 226 11.55 -18.81 15.27
N PRO A 227 10.72 -19.40 14.37
CA PRO A 227 11.21 -20.13 13.19
C PRO A 227 11.78 -19.17 12.11
N GLN A 228 13.02 -18.70 12.29
CA GLN A 228 13.65 -17.72 11.41
C GLN A 228 13.97 -18.25 10.01
N THR A 229 14.01 -19.55 9.82
CA THR A 229 14.36 -20.17 8.53
C THR A 229 13.16 -20.47 7.63
N THR A 230 11.91 -20.29 8.13
CA THR A 230 10.70 -20.68 7.43
C THR A 230 9.51 -19.77 7.64
N LEU A 231 9.62 -18.74 8.49
CA LEU A 231 8.46 -17.93 8.88
C LEU A 231 8.78 -16.44 9.00
N THR A 232 9.74 -15.97 8.22
CA THR A 232 10.10 -14.54 8.13
C THR A 232 9.86 -14.01 6.71
N PRO A 233 9.77 -12.70 6.50
CA PRO A 233 9.66 -12.14 5.15
C PRO A 233 10.78 -12.61 4.21
N GLU A 234 11.98 -12.79 4.73
CA GLU A 234 13.18 -13.21 3.98
C GLU A 234 13.15 -14.69 3.55
N THR A 235 12.24 -15.48 4.10
CA THR A 235 12.17 -16.93 3.89
C THR A 235 10.82 -17.42 3.37
N THR A 236 9.91 -16.49 3.07
CA THR A 236 8.54 -16.79 2.60
C THR A 236 8.23 -16.05 1.31
N GLU A 237 7.47 -16.69 0.43
CA GLU A 237 7.04 -16.14 -0.85
C GLU A 237 5.56 -16.44 -1.14
N ASP A 238 5.04 -15.92 -2.22
CA ASP A 238 3.66 -16.13 -2.71
C ASP A 238 2.60 -16.04 -1.60
N ASN A 239 1.87 -17.10 -1.33
CA ASN A 239 0.78 -17.16 -0.37
C ASN A 239 1.23 -17.55 1.05
N GLU A 240 2.52 -17.62 1.31
CA GLU A 240 3.06 -17.93 2.63
C GLU A 240 3.04 -16.71 3.53
N GLY A 241 2.51 -16.88 4.74
CA GLY A 241 2.51 -15.83 5.76
C GLY A 241 3.77 -15.82 6.61
N PHE A 242 3.97 -14.76 7.41
CA PHE A 242 5.18 -14.59 8.22
C PHE A 242 4.94 -13.93 9.58
N ILE A 243 5.95 -14.04 10.45
CA ILE A 243 6.15 -13.24 11.68
C ILE A 243 7.41 -12.40 11.46
N HIS A 244 7.29 -11.08 11.50
CA HIS A 244 8.41 -10.17 11.31
C HIS A 244 8.62 -9.28 12.52
N ALA A 245 9.79 -9.37 13.14
CA ALA A 245 10.21 -8.42 14.18
C ALA A 245 10.64 -7.10 13.52
N THR A 246 9.87 -6.05 13.73
CA THR A 246 10.10 -4.75 13.09
C THR A 246 10.92 -3.77 13.94
N ASP A 247 10.89 -3.96 15.27
CA ASP A 247 11.51 -3.02 16.19
C ASP A 247 11.82 -3.68 17.53
N MET A 248 12.92 -3.27 18.15
CA MET A 248 13.35 -3.72 19.47
C MET A 248 13.97 -2.52 20.23
N VAL A 249 13.30 -2.05 21.26
CA VAL A 249 13.69 -0.85 22.00
C VAL A 249 13.73 -1.16 23.51
N GLY A 250 14.76 -0.66 24.18
CA GLY A 250 14.88 -0.79 25.64
C GLY A 250 16.29 -1.02 26.12
N GLY A 251 16.41 -1.68 27.27
CA GLY A 251 17.66 -1.97 27.96
C GLY A 251 17.58 -3.21 28.86
N SER A 252 18.58 -3.38 29.74
CA SER A 252 18.68 -4.58 30.59
C SER A 252 17.54 -4.75 31.60
N SER A 253 16.87 -3.67 31.98
CA SER A 253 15.72 -3.70 32.90
C SER A 253 14.39 -3.98 32.20
N GLU A 254 14.23 -3.48 30.97
CA GLU A 254 12.97 -3.54 30.24
C GLU A 254 13.25 -3.51 28.72
N MET A 255 12.53 -4.35 27.94
CA MET A 255 12.58 -4.41 26.49
C MET A 255 11.18 -4.45 25.92
N THR A 256 10.97 -3.74 24.82
CA THR A 256 9.77 -3.84 23.99
C THR A 256 10.16 -4.32 22.59
N LEU A 257 9.52 -5.40 22.14
CA LEU A 257 9.64 -5.90 20.78
C LEU A 257 8.33 -5.67 20.05
N ARG A 258 8.40 -5.22 18.79
CA ARG A 258 7.23 -5.08 17.94
C ARG A 258 7.31 -6.02 16.76
N PHE A 259 6.18 -6.62 16.46
CA PHE A 259 6.03 -7.59 15.36
C PHE A 259 4.87 -7.19 14.48
N ILE A 260 4.97 -7.55 13.20
CA ILE A 260 3.84 -7.67 12.30
C ILE A 260 3.64 -9.15 11.95
N LEU A 261 2.38 -9.57 11.96
CA LEU A 261 1.95 -10.92 11.61
C LEU A 261 1.13 -10.81 10.33
N ARG A 262 1.41 -11.66 9.37
CA ARG A 262 0.76 -11.65 8.05
C ARG A 262 0.41 -13.06 7.64
N ASP A 263 -0.79 -13.22 7.10
CA ASP A 263 -1.25 -14.43 6.44
C ASP A 263 -2.45 -14.13 5.55
N PHE A 264 -2.63 -14.86 4.47
CA PHE A 264 -3.82 -14.74 3.62
C PHE A 264 -5.06 -15.33 4.31
N GLU A 265 -4.86 -16.40 5.10
CA GLU A 265 -5.93 -17.07 5.81
C GLU A 265 -5.99 -16.64 7.29
N LEU A 266 -7.20 -16.42 7.80
CA LEU A 266 -7.40 -16.05 9.22
C LEU A 266 -6.94 -17.15 10.18
N ALA A 267 -7.04 -18.42 9.76
CA ALA A 267 -6.53 -19.54 10.55
C ALA A 267 -5.01 -19.46 10.70
N GLY A 268 -4.28 -19.26 9.59
CA GLY A 268 -2.83 -19.10 9.59
C GLY A 268 -2.36 -17.86 10.34
N LEU A 269 -3.09 -16.73 10.23
CA LEU A 269 -2.80 -15.54 11.02
C LEU A 269 -2.94 -15.80 12.53
N LYS A 270 -4.00 -16.51 12.91
CA LYS A 270 -4.22 -16.92 14.31
C LYS A 270 -3.12 -17.85 14.81
N GLU A 271 -2.72 -18.83 14.01
CA GLU A 271 -1.63 -19.77 14.35
C GLU A 271 -0.31 -19.02 14.62
N LYS A 272 0.01 -17.98 13.82
CA LYS A 272 1.19 -17.14 14.05
C LYS A 272 1.10 -16.36 15.36
N GLY A 273 -0.07 -15.82 15.65
CA GLY A 273 -0.32 -15.14 16.92
C GLY A 273 -0.20 -16.09 18.13
N ASP A 274 -0.76 -17.29 18.02
CA ASP A 274 -0.69 -18.31 19.06
C ASP A 274 0.74 -18.79 19.27
N LEU A 275 1.51 -19.00 18.20
CA LEU A 275 2.93 -19.35 18.28
C LEU A 275 3.74 -18.29 19.04
N LEU A 276 3.56 -17.00 18.71
CA LEU A 276 4.26 -15.93 19.41
C LEU A 276 3.93 -15.90 20.90
N LYS A 277 2.66 -16.08 21.27
CA LYS A 277 2.23 -16.19 22.67
C LYS A 277 2.84 -17.38 23.36
N GLN A 278 2.82 -18.56 22.74
CA GLN A 278 3.41 -19.79 23.29
C GLN A 278 4.91 -19.62 23.54
N VAL A 279 5.65 -19.01 22.62
CA VAL A 279 7.08 -18.72 22.82
C VAL A 279 7.28 -17.78 24.02
N CYS A 280 6.45 -16.76 24.19
CA CYS A 280 6.49 -15.87 25.35
C CYS A 280 6.24 -16.64 26.66
N GLU A 281 5.23 -17.53 26.69
CA GLU A 281 4.87 -18.34 27.85
C GLU A 281 5.99 -19.30 28.25
N VAL A 282 6.58 -20.02 27.28
CA VAL A 282 7.68 -20.95 27.52
C VAL A 282 8.92 -20.22 28.06
N ILE A 283 9.25 -19.07 27.50
CA ILE A 283 10.39 -18.29 27.98
C ILE A 283 10.11 -17.75 29.39
N ASN A 284 8.93 -17.22 29.63
CA ASN A 284 8.54 -16.75 30.99
C ASN A 284 8.59 -17.88 32.02
N ALA A 285 8.14 -19.07 31.66
CA ALA A 285 8.23 -20.26 32.54
C ALA A 285 9.70 -20.65 32.82
N SER A 286 10.63 -20.42 31.88
CA SER A 286 12.06 -20.69 32.05
C SER A 286 12.78 -19.68 32.94
N GLU A 287 12.23 -18.46 33.10
CA GLU A 287 12.71 -17.40 33.99
C GLU A 287 11.51 -16.72 34.70
N PRO A 288 10.96 -17.32 35.74
CA PRO A 288 9.75 -16.80 36.39
C PRO A 288 9.89 -15.47 37.11
N ARG A 289 11.11 -14.96 37.24
CA ARG A 289 11.38 -13.63 37.80
C ARG A 289 11.20 -12.50 36.76
N ALA A 290 11.14 -12.84 35.48
CA ALA A 290 10.76 -11.91 34.43
C ALA A 290 9.24 -11.79 34.34
N GLU A 291 8.77 -10.68 33.80
CA GLU A 291 7.39 -10.49 33.41
C GLU A 291 7.35 -10.29 31.88
N ILE A 292 6.70 -11.21 31.15
CA ILE A 292 6.57 -11.13 29.69
C ILE A 292 5.09 -11.03 29.36
N THR A 293 4.71 -9.96 28.64
CA THR A 293 3.35 -9.78 28.12
C THR A 293 3.38 -9.72 26.60
N CYS A 294 2.39 -10.32 25.94
CA CYS A 294 2.23 -10.29 24.48
C CYS A 294 0.82 -9.83 24.15
N GLU A 295 0.71 -8.66 23.55
CA GLU A 295 -0.56 -8.10 23.09
C GLU A 295 -0.61 -8.16 21.56
N ILE A 296 -1.69 -8.74 20.99
CA ILE A 296 -1.95 -8.82 19.56
C ILE A 296 -3.15 -7.94 19.25
N THR A 297 -2.97 -7.04 18.29
CA THR A 297 -4.00 -6.09 17.84
C THR A 297 -4.26 -6.27 16.36
N PRO A 298 -5.51 -6.51 15.93
CA PRO A 298 -5.89 -6.54 14.53
C PRO A 298 -5.57 -5.23 13.80
N GLN A 299 -5.14 -5.33 12.54
CA GLN A 299 -4.92 -4.18 11.66
C GLN A 299 -5.94 -4.14 10.52
N TYR A 300 -5.91 -5.11 9.60
CA TYR A 300 -6.85 -5.26 8.49
C TYR A 300 -7.01 -6.74 8.13
N ARG A 301 -7.99 -7.03 7.25
CA ARG A 301 -8.30 -8.38 6.80
C ARG A 301 -8.20 -8.49 5.29
N ASN A 302 -7.92 -9.68 4.79
CA ASN A 302 -7.88 -10.00 3.37
C ASN A 302 -9.19 -9.55 2.71
N MET A 303 -9.08 -8.67 1.71
CA MET A 303 -10.22 -8.10 1.00
C MET A 303 -11.05 -9.19 0.27
N ARG A 304 -10.45 -10.34 -0.04
CA ARG A 304 -11.12 -11.48 -0.66
C ARG A 304 -12.37 -11.91 0.12
N TYR A 305 -12.38 -11.88 1.45
CA TYR A 305 -13.53 -12.31 2.26
C TYR A 305 -14.81 -11.51 2.00
N TRP A 306 -14.70 -10.33 1.46
CA TRP A 306 -15.84 -9.50 1.05
C TRP A 306 -16.05 -9.58 -0.47
N LEU A 307 -14.98 -9.51 -1.26
CA LEU A 307 -15.06 -9.53 -2.73
C LEU A 307 -15.61 -10.85 -3.26
N GLU A 308 -15.29 -12.00 -2.66
CA GLU A 308 -15.90 -13.30 -3.04
C GLU A 308 -17.43 -13.31 -2.95
N LYS A 309 -18.02 -12.45 -2.13
CA LYS A 309 -19.48 -12.30 -2.00
C LYS A 309 -20.08 -11.37 -3.04
N ASN A 310 -19.26 -10.51 -3.63
CA ASN A 310 -19.65 -9.57 -4.68
C ASN A 310 -18.47 -9.33 -5.62
N MET A 311 -18.31 -10.21 -6.61
CA MET A 311 -17.24 -10.15 -7.62
C MET A 311 -17.51 -9.11 -8.72
N ARG A 312 -18.68 -8.44 -8.72
CA ARG A 312 -19.05 -7.46 -9.75
C ARG A 312 -17.94 -6.44 -10.07
N PRO A 313 -17.28 -5.78 -9.10
CA PRO A 313 -16.21 -4.82 -9.42
C PRO A 313 -15.04 -5.47 -10.16
N VAL A 314 -14.68 -6.69 -9.75
CA VAL A 314 -13.61 -7.46 -10.39
C VAL A 314 -13.99 -7.86 -11.81
N GLU A 315 -15.24 -8.28 -12.04
CA GLU A 315 -15.75 -8.66 -13.35
C GLU A 315 -15.81 -7.46 -14.30
N ILE A 316 -16.24 -6.28 -13.82
CA ILE A 316 -16.24 -5.04 -14.59
C ILE A 316 -14.82 -4.64 -14.98
N ALA A 317 -13.86 -4.69 -14.05
CA ALA A 317 -12.47 -4.37 -14.34
C ALA A 317 -11.86 -5.34 -15.35
N LYS A 318 -12.12 -6.66 -15.22
CA LYS A 318 -11.70 -7.67 -16.21
C LYS A 318 -12.27 -7.36 -17.59
N LYS A 319 -13.57 -7.06 -17.65
CA LYS A 319 -14.23 -6.71 -18.91
C LYS A 319 -13.65 -5.46 -19.55
N ALA A 320 -13.37 -4.43 -18.74
CA ALA A 320 -12.74 -3.21 -19.22
C ALA A 320 -11.32 -3.46 -19.77
N MET A 321 -10.52 -4.29 -19.09
CA MET A 321 -9.21 -4.71 -19.58
C MET A 321 -9.31 -5.48 -20.91
N GLU A 322 -10.21 -6.45 -21.00
CA GLU A 322 -10.46 -7.22 -22.24
C GLU A 322 -10.86 -6.32 -23.41
N ASN A 323 -11.70 -5.30 -23.18
CA ASN A 323 -12.09 -4.34 -24.22
C ASN A 323 -10.90 -3.49 -24.73
N LEU A 324 -9.81 -3.42 -23.96
CA LEU A 324 -8.57 -2.72 -24.31
C LEU A 324 -7.46 -3.67 -24.79
N ASP A 325 -7.78 -4.93 -25.06
CA ASP A 325 -6.83 -5.98 -25.42
C ASP A 325 -5.74 -6.21 -24.33
N ILE A 326 -6.08 -5.92 -23.06
CA ILE A 326 -5.22 -6.18 -21.91
C ILE A 326 -5.66 -7.50 -21.28
N VAL A 327 -4.72 -8.43 -21.12
CA VAL A 327 -4.99 -9.72 -20.45
C VAL A 327 -4.95 -9.51 -18.94
N PRO A 328 -6.09 -9.63 -18.24
CA PRO A 328 -6.09 -9.49 -16.78
C PRO A 328 -5.43 -10.72 -16.13
N PHE A 329 -4.63 -10.46 -15.10
CA PHE A 329 -4.14 -11.47 -14.19
C PHE A 329 -4.29 -10.97 -12.77
N SER A 330 -4.29 -11.88 -11.80
CA SER A 330 -4.35 -11.51 -10.39
C SER A 330 -3.20 -12.15 -9.65
N LYS A 331 -2.51 -11.35 -8.87
CA LYS A 331 -1.54 -11.79 -7.87
C LYS A 331 -1.99 -11.28 -6.51
N ALA A 332 -1.90 -12.13 -5.50
CA ALA A 332 -2.23 -11.72 -4.15
C ALA A 332 -1.19 -10.73 -3.61
N ILE A 333 -1.67 -9.63 -3.03
CA ILE A 333 -0.80 -8.59 -2.43
C ILE A 333 -0.27 -9.08 -1.09
N ARG A 334 1.05 -9.12 -0.91
CA ARG A 334 1.71 -9.44 0.36
C ARG A 334 1.74 -8.24 1.34
N GLY A 335 0.72 -7.41 1.29
CA GLY A 335 0.49 -6.22 2.08
C GLY A 335 -1.00 -5.92 2.20
N GLY A 336 -1.34 -4.71 2.54
CA GLY A 336 -2.69 -4.16 2.48
C GLY A 336 -2.66 -2.87 1.67
N THR A 337 -3.81 -2.41 1.22
CA THR A 337 -4.01 -1.16 0.49
C THR A 337 -5.18 -0.39 1.07
N ASP A 338 -5.36 0.86 0.70
CA ASP A 338 -6.58 1.61 0.99
C ASP A 338 -7.84 0.88 0.49
N GLY A 339 -7.70 0.14 -0.63
CA GLY A 339 -8.76 -0.74 -1.15
C GLY A 339 -9.16 -1.85 -0.18
N SER A 340 -8.20 -2.44 0.55
CA SER A 340 -8.48 -3.45 1.58
C SER A 340 -9.34 -2.89 2.71
N LEU A 341 -8.98 -1.69 3.20
CA LEU A 341 -9.67 -1.01 4.28
C LEU A 341 -11.08 -0.57 3.88
N LEU A 342 -11.25 -0.03 2.66
CA LEU A 342 -12.57 0.34 2.14
C LEU A 342 -13.46 -0.88 1.94
N THR A 343 -12.90 -1.98 1.42
CA THR A 343 -13.62 -3.24 1.23
C THR A 343 -14.14 -3.79 2.58
N GLU A 344 -13.32 -3.74 3.64
CA GLU A 344 -13.75 -4.10 5.00
C GLU A 344 -14.87 -3.18 5.52
N LEU A 345 -14.87 -1.91 5.12
CA LEU A 345 -15.92 -0.94 5.47
C LEU A 345 -17.19 -1.05 4.60
N GLY A 346 -17.24 -2.00 3.67
CA GLY A 346 -18.42 -2.31 2.87
C GLY A 346 -18.44 -1.73 1.47
N ILE A 347 -17.34 -1.12 1.01
CA ILE A 347 -17.17 -0.66 -0.37
C ILE A 347 -16.16 -1.57 -1.07
N PRO A 348 -16.59 -2.58 -1.84
CA PRO A 348 -15.70 -3.43 -2.62
C PRO A 348 -14.78 -2.61 -3.51
N THR A 349 -13.46 -2.69 -3.26
CA THR A 349 -12.46 -1.81 -3.88
C THR A 349 -11.23 -2.64 -4.30
N PRO A 350 -11.27 -3.32 -5.46
CA PRO A 350 -10.10 -3.98 -6.02
C PRO A 350 -9.05 -2.96 -6.46
N ASN A 351 -7.78 -3.40 -6.49
CA ASN A 351 -6.64 -2.59 -6.90
C ASN A 351 -6.28 -2.86 -8.37
N LEU A 352 -5.95 -1.78 -9.09
CA LEU A 352 -5.66 -1.76 -10.52
C LEU A 352 -4.21 -1.34 -10.76
N PHE A 353 -3.61 -1.83 -11.83
CA PHE A 353 -2.27 -1.48 -12.24
C PHE A 353 -2.10 0.00 -12.59
N THR A 354 -0.91 0.51 -12.31
CA THR A 354 -0.40 1.82 -12.77
C THR A 354 0.73 1.67 -13.77
N GLY A 355 1.49 0.58 -13.69
CA GLY A 355 2.74 0.31 -14.40
C GLY A 355 3.99 0.49 -13.53
N MET A 356 3.87 1.00 -12.31
CA MET A 356 4.99 1.25 -11.39
C MET A 356 5.74 -0.03 -11.03
N GLN A 357 7.05 0.08 -10.86
CA GLN A 357 7.95 -1.04 -10.57
C GLN A 357 9.03 -0.63 -9.58
N ASN A 358 9.57 -1.61 -8.86
CA ASN A 358 10.67 -1.46 -7.91
C ASN A 358 10.42 -0.36 -6.88
N ILE A 359 9.18 -0.24 -6.43
CA ILE A 359 8.72 0.78 -5.47
C ILE A 359 9.53 0.73 -4.17
N HIS A 360 9.46 1.79 -3.34
CA HIS A 360 10.10 1.94 -2.04
C HIS A 360 11.63 1.99 -2.07
N GLY A 361 12.22 2.31 -3.23
CA GLY A 361 13.67 2.35 -3.36
C GLY A 361 14.17 3.21 -4.53
N PRO A 362 15.51 3.35 -4.68
CA PRO A 362 16.11 4.23 -5.69
C PRO A 362 16.01 3.68 -7.12
N LEU A 363 15.67 2.39 -7.28
CA LEU A 363 15.45 1.74 -8.57
C LEU A 363 13.99 1.82 -9.04
N GLU A 364 13.16 2.61 -8.38
CA GLU A 364 11.78 2.82 -8.76
C GLU A 364 11.66 3.45 -10.15
N TRP A 365 10.77 2.89 -10.97
CA TRP A 365 10.53 3.37 -12.32
C TRP A 365 9.11 3.10 -12.79
N ILE A 366 8.70 3.81 -13.85
CA ILE A 366 7.41 3.59 -14.51
C ILE A 366 7.51 3.90 -16.01
N SER A 367 6.70 3.23 -16.84
CA SER A 367 6.51 3.56 -18.26
C SER A 367 5.37 4.57 -18.42
N ALA A 368 5.60 5.63 -19.18
CA ALA A 368 4.55 6.58 -19.51
C ALA A 368 3.40 5.94 -20.31
N GLN A 369 3.71 4.95 -21.16
CA GLN A 369 2.72 4.21 -21.94
C GLN A 369 1.89 3.26 -21.06
N ASP A 370 2.46 2.77 -19.96
CA ASP A 370 1.70 1.97 -18.99
C ASP A 370 0.68 2.85 -18.26
N MET A 371 1.08 4.06 -17.85
CA MET A 371 0.17 5.05 -17.25
C MET A 371 -0.95 5.46 -18.22
N GLU A 372 -0.63 5.63 -19.52
CA GLU A 372 -1.63 5.91 -20.55
C GLU A 372 -2.66 4.78 -20.65
N LYS A 373 -2.21 3.51 -20.67
CA LYS A 373 -3.10 2.35 -20.68
C LYS A 373 -3.96 2.26 -19.40
N ALA A 374 -3.40 2.58 -18.24
CA ALA A 374 -4.15 2.64 -16.99
C ALA A 374 -5.20 3.78 -17.01
N THR A 375 -4.89 4.91 -17.64
CA THR A 375 -5.86 6.00 -17.87
C THR A 375 -7.00 5.53 -18.77
N HIS A 376 -6.70 4.82 -19.85
CA HIS A 376 -7.73 4.23 -20.71
C HIS A 376 -8.57 3.18 -19.97
N LEU A 377 -7.95 2.40 -19.07
CA LEU A 377 -8.69 1.46 -18.21
C LEU A 377 -9.66 2.19 -17.28
N CYS A 378 -9.25 3.30 -16.67
CA CYS A 378 -10.14 4.13 -15.85
C CYS A 378 -11.39 4.57 -16.64
N LEU A 379 -11.17 5.09 -17.85
CA LEU A 379 -12.26 5.53 -18.76
C LEU A 379 -13.15 4.35 -19.20
N GLU A 380 -12.57 3.18 -19.50
CA GLU A 380 -13.36 2.02 -19.92
C GLU A 380 -14.18 1.43 -18.75
N ILE A 381 -13.65 1.44 -17.51
CA ILE A 381 -14.42 1.08 -16.32
C ILE A 381 -15.62 2.02 -16.16
N ILE A 382 -15.44 3.33 -16.29
CA ILE A 382 -16.52 4.32 -16.22
C ILE A 382 -17.60 4.00 -17.27
N LYS A 383 -17.19 3.66 -18.47
CA LYS A 383 -18.09 3.29 -19.57
C LYS A 383 -18.81 1.97 -19.30
N GLU A 384 -18.16 0.95 -18.72
CA GLU A 384 -18.82 -0.30 -18.35
C GLU A 384 -19.88 -0.06 -17.26
N PHE A 385 -19.58 0.78 -16.24
CA PHE A 385 -20.56 1.19 -15.23
C PHE A 385 -21.76 1.92 -15.83
N SER A 386 -21.57 2.70 -16.90
CA SER A 386 -22.66 3.44 -17.56
C SER A 386 -23.68 2.55 -18.27
N LYS A 387 -23.34 1.28 -18.55
CA LYS A 387 -24.21 0.30 -19.19
C LYS A 387 -25.12 -0.41 -18.18
N GLU A 388 -24.86 -0.26 -16.90
CA GLU A 388 -25.65 -0.86 -15.84
C GLU A 388 -26.85 0.05 -15.50
N ASN A 389 -28.03 -0.35 -15.92
CA ASN A 389 -29.32 0.31 -15.64
C ASN A 389 -30.06 -0.36 -14.47
#